data_a917b1bdc4d37541959d34ecf8c5ea81
#
_entry.id   a917b1bdc4d37541959d34ecf8c5ea81
#
_cell.length_a   1.000
_cell.length_b   1.000
_cell.length_c   1.000
_cell.angle_alpha   90.00
_cell.angle_beta   90.00
_cell.angle_gamma   90.00
#
_symmetry.space_group_name_H-M   'P 1'
#
loop_
_entity.id
_entity.type
_entity.pdbx_description
1 polymer ?
#
loop_
_entity_poly.entity_id
_entity_poly.type
_entity_poly.pdbx_seq_one_letter_code
_entity_poly.pdbx_strand_id
1 'polypeptide(L)'
;MKQYNELEALVIAWATQKGIFEKGTPIAQAGKTLEESTELMVAIAMGDEYETIDALGDILVTIIIQAEMQGVSLTECLESAYNVISKRTGVMVDGQFVKDGK
;
A
#
# COMPACT_ATOMS: atom_id res chain seq x y z
N MET A 1 19.06 7.03 -8.03
CA MET A 1 17.95 6.38 -7.29
C MET A 1 17.33 5.29 -8.17
N LYS A 2 16.99 4.17 -7.57
CA LYS A 2 16.34 3.08 -8.30
C LYS A 2 14.92 3.46 -8.70
N GLN A 3 14.48 2.90 -9.82
CA GLN A 3 13.11 3.09 -10.28
C GLN A 3 12.16 2.22 -9.45
N TYR A 4 10.88 2.58 -9.45
CA TYR A 4 9.88 1.84 -8.68
C TYR A 4 9.86 0.35 -9.06
N ASN A 5 9.88 0.02 -10.35
CA ASN A 5 9.81 -1.38 -10.78
C ASN A 5 11.02 -2.20 -10.31
N GLU A 6 12.17 -1.57 -10.22
CA GLU A 6 13.37 -2.24 -9.70
C GLU A 6 13.20 -2.51 -8.19
N LEU A 7 12.68 -1.52 -7.47
CA LEU A 7 12.45 -1.66 -6.02
C LEU A 7 11.39 -2.70 -5.73
N GLU A 8 10.32 -2.72 -6.54
CA GLU A 8 9.27 -3.73 -6.38
C GLU A 8 9.83 -5.14 -6.52
N ALA A 9 10.66 -5.37 -7.55
CA ALA A 9 11.29 -6.67 -7.74
C ALA A 9 12.20 -7.05 -6.57
N LEU A 10 12.91 -6.07 -6.01
CA LEU A 10 13.76 -6.31 -4.86
C LEU A 10 12.98 -6.65 -3.61
N VAL A 11 11.83 -6.02 -3.40
CA VAL A 11 10.95 -6.33 -2.29
C VAL A 11 10.43 -7.76 -2.42
N ILE A 12 10.01 -8.16 -3.61
CA ILE A 12 9.51 -9.52 -3.86
C ILE A 12 10.61 -10.55 -3.60
N ALA A 13 11.83 -10.26 -4.07
CA ALA A 13 12.98 -11.17 -3.84
C ALA A 13 13.29 -11.28 -2.35
N TRP A 14 13.27 -10.16 -1.64
CA TRP A 14 13.49 -10.14 -0.19
C TRP A 14 12.43 -10.97 0.54
N ALA A 15 11.16 -10.78 0.19
CA ALA A 15 10.06 -11.50 0.81
C ALA A 15 10.15 -13.00 0.54
N THR A 16 10.54 -13.37 -0.68
CA THR A 16 10.75 -14.77 -1.05
C THR A 16 11.83 -15.39 -0.18
N GLN A 17 12.96 -14.69 -0.03
CA GLN A 17 14.08 -15.17 0.76
C GLN A 17 13.71 -15.33 2.24
N LYS A 18 12.85 -14.47 2.75
CA LYS A 18 12.40 -14.53 4.15
C LYS A 18 11.32 -15.60 4.39
N GLY A 19 10.86 -16.26 3.35
CA GLY A 19 9.84 -17.30 3.48
C GLY A 19 8.43 -16.75 3.62
N ILE A 20 8.22 -15.48 3.30
CA ILE A 20 6.92 -14.83 3.48
C ILE A 20 5.86 -15.47 2.59
N PHE A 21 6.20 -15.78 1.35
CA PHE A 21 5.24 -16.40 0.43
C PHE A 21 4.98 -17.86 0.76
N GLU A 22 5.97 -18.54 1.31
CA GLU A 22 5.83 -19.96 1.68
C GLU A 22 4.97 -20.12 2.94
N LYS A 23 5.19 -19.28 3.93
CA LYS A 23 4.58 -19.46 5.25
C LYS A 23 3.51 -18.43 5.60
N GLY A 24 3.48 -17.31 4.89
CA GLY A 24 2.49 -16.26 5.13
C GLY A 24 1.15 -16.58 4.48
N THR A 25 0.13 -15.82 4.87
CA THR A 25 -1.20 -15.95 4.30
C THR A 25 -1.70 -14.57 3.87
N PRO A 26 -2.56 -14.49 2.85
CA PRO A 26 -3.11 -13.20 2.43
C PRO A 26 -3.82 -12.44 3.55
N ILE A 27 -4.55 -13.13 4.42
CA ILE A 27 -5.27 -12.45 5.49
C ILE A 27 -4.31 -11.89 6.55
N ALA A 28 -3.27 -12.63 6.89
CA ALA A 28 -2.26 -12.15 7.84
C ALA A 28 -1.50 -10.97 7.24
N GLN A 29 -1.23 -11.01 5.94
CA GLN A 29 -0.55 -9.91 5.25
C GLN A 29 -1.42 -8.66 5.21
N ALA A 30 -2.73 -8.81 5.03
CA ALA A 30 -3.66 -7.68 5.10
C ALA A 30 -3.64 -7.05 6.50
N GLY A 31 -3.48 -7.88 7.53
CA GLY A 31 -3.30 -7.38 8.89
C GLY A 31 -2.05 -6.51 9.04
N LYS A 32 -0.97 -6.87 8.34
CA LYS A 32 0.25 -6.05 8.35
C LYS A 32 -0.02 -4.68 7.70
N THR A 33 -0.79 -4.64 6.63
CA THR A 33 -1.15 -3.38 5.98
C THR A 33 -1.92 -2.48 6.96
N LEU A 34 -2.85 -3.05 7.70
CA LEU A 34 -3.60 -2.30 8.70
C LEU A 34 -2.68 -1.77 9.80
N GLU A 35 -1.77 -2.60 10.28
CA GLU A 35 -0.81 -2.21 11.31
C GLU A 35 0.05 -1.03 10.84
N GLU A 36 0.61 -1.11 9.62
CA GLU A 36 1.44 -0.05 9.09
C GLU A 36 0.64 1.23 8.82
N SER A 37 -0.63 1.09 8.43
CA SER A 37 -1.51 2.26 8.24
C SER A 37 -1.77 2.97 9.56
N THR A 38 -1.90 2.22 10.65
CA THR A 38 -2.06 2.79 11.98
C THR A 38 -0.80 3.56 12.39
N GLU A 39 0.38 3.00 12.10
CA GLU A 39 1.65 3.67 12.40
C GLU A 39 1.79 4.97 11.64
N LEU A 40 1.31 5.00 10.39
CA LEU A 40 1.29 6.23 9.60
C LEU A 40 0.46 7.31 10.29
N MET A 41 -0.73 6.95 10.75
CA MET A 41 -1.61 7.91 11.45
C MET A 41 -0.95 8.47 12.71
N VAL A 42 -0.31 7.62 13.49
CA VAL A 42 0.39 8.03 14.69
C VAL A 42 1.55 8.96 14.35
N ALA A 43 2.35 8.62 13.35
CA ALA A 43 3.50 9.44 12.95
C ALA A 43 3.06 10.83 12.52
N ILE A 44 1.97 10.93 11.75
CA ILE A 44 1.43 12.22 11.30
C ILE A 44 0.92 13.01 12.50
N ALA A 45 0.19 12.38 13.41
CA ALA A 45 -0.37 13.03 14.58
C ALA A 45 0.73 13.57 15.50
N MET A 46 1.87 12.88 15.55
CA MET A 46 3.01 13.29 16.36
C MET A 46 3.91 14.33 15.65
N GLY A 47 3.66 14.60 14.39
CA GLY A 47 4.50 15.49 13.60
C GLY A 47 5.88 14.91 13.32
N ASP A 48 6.02 13.59 13.31
CA ASP A 48 7.29 12.90 13.10
C ASP A 48 7.48 12.63 11.62
N GLU A 49 8.24 13.52 10.96
CA GLU A 49 8.43 13.42 9.51
C GLU A 49 9.19 12.15 9.12
N TYR A 50 10.22 11.79 9.87
CA TYR A 50 10.99 10.59 9.56
C TYR A 50 10.12 9.34 9.63
N GLU A 51 9.35 9.19 10.71
CA GLU A 51 8.48 8.03 10.85
C GLU A 51 7.34 8.04 9.84
N THR A 52 6.89 9.21 9.39
CA THR A 52 5.88 9.30 8.34
C THR A 52 6.41 8.74 7.02
N ILE A 53 7.63 9.10 6.65
CA ILE A 53 8.26 8.60 5.44
C ILE A 53 8.46 7.09 5.52
N ASP A 54 8.94 6.62 6.66
CA ASP A 54 9.16 5.20 6.90
C ASP A 54 7.85 4.41 6.78
N ALA A 55 6.80 4.92 7.39
CA ALA A 55 5.49 4.26 7.36
C ALA A 55 4.92 4.19 5.95
N LEU A 56 5.09 5.24 5.15
CA LEU A 56 4.63 5.22 3.76
C LEU A 56 5.30 4.10 2.97
N GLY A 57 6.62 3.96 3.14
CA GLY A 57 7.36 2.89 2.49
C GLY A 57 6.92 1.52 2.97
N ASP A 58 6.72 1.36 4.27
CA ASP A 58 6.32 0.09 4.86
C ASP A 58 4.93 -0.35 4.39
N ILE A 59 4.00 0.60 4.26
CA ILE A 59 2.67 0.30 3.72
C ILE A 59 2.81 -0.25 2.30
N LEU A 60 3.61 0.42 1.48
CA LEU A 60 3.79 -0.01 0.09
C LEU A 60 4.43 -1.40 0.02
N VAL A 61 5.38 -1.70 0.89
CA VAL A 61 5.98 -3.04 0.98
C VAL A 61 4.89 -4.08 1.24
N THR A 62 3.99 -3.83 2.19
CA THR A 62 2.93 -4.80 2.50
C THR A 62 1.98 -5.02 1.32
N ILE A 63 1.72 -3.97 0.55
CA ILE A 63 0.83 -4.04 -0.61
C ILE A 63 1.49 -4.80 -1.76
N ILE A 64 2.77 -4.57 -2.00
CA ILE A 64 3.52 -5.31 -3.02
C ILE A 64 3.47 -6.80 -2.72
N ILE A 65 3.70 -7.17 -1.46
CA ILE A 65 3.67 -8.58 -1.04
C ILE A 65 2.27 -9.15 -1.24
N GLN A 66 1.22 -8.41 -0.87
CA GLN A 66 -0.15 -8.86 -1.04
C GLN A 66 -0.47 -9.14 -2.52
N ALA A 67 -0.07 -8.22 -3.40
CA ALA A 67 -0.32 -8.38 -4.84
C ALA A 67 0.33 -9.66 -5.36
N GLU A 68 1.56 -9.93 -4.92
CA GLU A 68 2.26 -11.14 -5.31
C GLU A 68 1.54 -12.38 -4.79
N MET A 69 1.07 -12.35 -3.55
CA MET A 69 0.28 -13.44 -2.98
C MET A 69 -0.99 -13.72 -3.78
N GLN A 70 -1.60 -12.66 -4.31
CA GLN A 70 -2.85 -12.78 -5.08
C GLN A 70 -2.58 -13.14 -6.55
N GLY A 71 -1.33 -13.13 -6.98
CA GLY A 71 -0.98 -13.42 -8.36
C GLY A 71 -1.43 -12.34 -9.32
N VAL A 72 -1.48 -11.09 -8.86
CA VAL A 72 -1.91 -9.96 -9.69
C VAL A 72 -0.80 -8.92 -9.77
N SER A 73 -0.84 -8.12 -10.84
CA SER A 73 0.08 -7.01 -11.01
C SER A 73 -0.44 -5.78 -10.24
N LEU A 74 0.41 -5.20 -9.40
CA LEU A 74 0.02 -4.00 -8.68
C LEU A 74 -0.24 -2.83 -9.65
N THR A 75 0.50 -2.77 -10.75
CA THR A 75 0.25 -1.78 -11.80
C THR A 75 -1.16 -1.91 -12.36
N GLU A 76 -1.60 -3.15 -12.62
CA GLU A 76 -2.97 -3.38 -13.11
C GLU A 76 -4.02 -2.99 -12.07
N CYS A 77 -3.74 -3.28 -10.80
CA CYS A 77 -4.64 -2.88 -9.73
C CYS A 77 -4.78 -1.35 -9.68
N LEU A 78 -3.66 -0.65 -9.78
CA LEU A 78 -3.66 0.80 -9.75
C LEU A 78 -4.37 1.38 -10.98
N GLU A 79 -4.12 0.83 -12.16
CA GLU A 79 -4.77 1.27 -13.38
C GLU A 79 -6.28 1.09 -13.29
N SER A 80 -6.72 -0.06 -12.79
CA SER A 80 -8.13 -0.33 -12.58
C SER A 80 -8.77 0.70 -11.63
N ALA A 81 -8.08 0.99 -10.54
CA ALA A 81 -8.56 2.00 -9.59
C ALA A 81 -8.61 3.38 -10.23
N TYR A 82 -7.59 3.75 -10.99
CA TYR A 82 -7.54 5.05 -11.65
C TYR A 82 -8.67 5.21 -12.67
N ASN A 83 -8.96 4.15 -13.42
CA ASN A 83 -10.05 4.20 -14.40
C ASN A 83 -11.41 4.48 -13.74
N VAL A 84 -11.57 4.07 -12.50
CA VAL A 84 -12.78 4.37 -11.73
C VAL A 84 -12.74 5.78 -11.17
N ILE A 85 -11.65 6.14 -10.46
CA ILE A 85 -11.60 7.43 -9.77
C ILE A 85 -11.53 8.61 -10.72
N SER A 86 -10.98 8.43 -11.92
CA SER A 86 -10.86 9.51 -12.90
C SER A 86 -12.22 10.02 -13.38
N LYS A 87 -13.27 9.22 -13.22
CA LYS A 87 -14.63 9.57 -13.62
C LYS A 87 -15.50 9.94 -12.43
N ARG A 88 -14.93 9.89 -11.22
CA ARG A 88 -15.69 10.10 -10.00
C ARG A 88 -15.87 11.58 -9.73
N THR A 89 -17.08 11.96 -9.30
CA THR A 89 -17.37 13.30 -8.84
C THR A 89 -17.60 13.28 -7.33
N GLY A 90 -17.40 14.42 -6.70
CA GLY A 90 -17.54 14.52 -5.25
C GLY A 90 -17.01 15.85 -4.76
N VAL A 91 -16.87 15.98 -3.46
CA VAL A 91 -16.38 17.21 -2.81
C VAL A 91 -15.46 16.85 -1.64
N MET A 92 -14.69 17.84 -1.22
CA MET A 92 -13.85 17.69 -0.03
C MET A 92 -14.71 17.92 1.21
N VAL A 93 -14.64 17.01 2.17
CA VAL A 93 -15.33 17.10 3.45
C VAL A 93 -14.36 16.68 4.56
N ASP A 94 -14.13 17.57 5.49
CA ASP A 94 -13.28 17.29 6.66
C ASP A 94 -11.92 16.68 6.27
N GLY A 95 -11.30 17.23 5.24
CA GLY A 95 -9.96 16.83 4.82
C GLY A 95 -9.91 15.60 3.91
N GLN A 96 -11.07 15.07 3.51
CA GLN A 96 -11.13 13.90 2.64
C GLN A 96 -12.03 14.18 1.45
N PHE A 97 -11.69 13.53 0.33
CA PHE A 97 -12.58 13.55 -0.83
C PHE A 97 -13.71 12.55 -0.60
N VAL A 98 -14.96 13.02 -0.68
CA VAL A 98 -16.14 12.19 -0.49
C VAL A 98 -16.87 12.13 -1.83
N LYS A 99 -16.97 10.93 -2.38
CA LYS A 99 -17.65 10.75 -3.66
C LYS A 99 -19.14 10.97 -3.52
N ASP A 100 -19.77 11.39 -4.63
CA ASP A 100 -21.22 11.53 -4.67
C ASP A 100 -21.87 10.18 -4.35
N GLY A 101 -23.02 10.22 -3.72
CA GLY A 101 -23.63 9.13 -3.00
C GLY A 101 -24.10 7.92 -3.79
N LYS A 102 -23.39 7.56 -4.83
CA LYS A 102 -23.76 6.33 -5.56
C LYS A 102 -22.56 5.45 -5.78
#